data_50205731f5967522e3929c4053e554d5
#
_entry.id   50205731f5967522e3929c4053e554d5
#
_cell.length_a   1.000
_cell.length_b   1.000
_cell.length_c   1.000
_cell.angle_alpha   90.00
_cell.angle_beta   90.00
_cell.angle_gamma   90.00
#
_symmetry.space_group_name_H-M   'P 1'
#
loop_
_entity.id
_entity.type
_entity.pdbx_description
1 polymer ?
#
loop_
_entity_poly.entity_id
_entity_poly.type
_entity_poly.pdbx_seq_one_letter_code
_entity_poly.pdbx_strand_id
1 'polypeptide(L)'
;GEPLLREGLDIFVKMIFDYKNDIDLALTTNGYLLPKAAQKLKDAGLKRINISLDSLNPTTAAKIAQKDILETVLSGIQAADDAGLKIKINCVPIKGINDIDVLDVLEFCKEKGYVVRFIEFMENNHAKDGAKGLNSDEIKEIIATKYPNFKVVPRDTSSPAQYYELEDGFQFGIIEPHKDDFCAQCNRIRLTAEGFLIPCLYFEDAMSIKDAVQSNNIDEAVAILKKVLAGKPEKNKWSVQDDNEVSSRAFYQTGG
;
A
#
# COMPACT_ATOMS: atom_id res chain seq x y z
N GLY A 1 5.53 5.87 -7.86
CA GLY A 1 4.63 6.86 -8.44
C GLY A 1 3.26 6.30 -8.74
N GLU A 2 2.41 7.09 -9.39
CA GLU A 2 1.05 6.67 -9.76
C GLU A 2 1.10 5.72 -10.98
N PRO A 3 0.71 4.45 -10.85
CA PRO A 3 0.82 3.49 -11.95
C PRO A 3 -0.13 3.80 -13.12
N LEU A 4 -1.26 4.47 -12.87
CA LEU A 4 -2.24 4.81 -13.90
C LEU A 4 -1.74 5.89 -14.88
N LEU A 5 -0.61 6.52 -14.60
CA LEU A 5 0.08 7.40 -15.55
C LEU A 5 0.88 6.64 -16.61
N ARG A 6 1.11 5.32 -16.40
CA ARG A 6 1.84 4.50 -17.36
C ARG A 6 0.94 4.18 -18.56
N GLU A 7 1.36 4.57 -19.75
CA GLU A 7 0.73 4.13 -20.98
C GLU A 7 0.85 2.60 -21.16
N GLY A 8 -0.22 1.93 -21.59
CA GLY A 8 -0.25 0.49 -21.79
C GLY A 8 -0.20 -0.33 -20.50
N LEU A 9 -0.61 0.24 -19.36
CA LEU A 9 -0.68 -0.51 -18.09
C LEU A 9 -1.63 -1.71 -18.18
N ASP A 10 -2.76 -1.57 -18.85
CA ASP A 10 -3.71 -2.64 -19.13
C ASP A 10 -3.10 -3.75 -19.99
N ILE A 11 -2.29 -3.39 -20.99
CA ILE A 11 -1.53 -4.35 -21.79
C ILE A 11 -0.54 -5.11 -20.90
N PHE A 12 0.18 -4.42 -20.02
CA PHE A 12 1.12 -5.04 -19.10
C PHE A 12 0.42 -6.00 -18.13
N VAL A 13 -0.72 -5.58 -17.55
CA VAL A 13 -1.56 -6.43 -16.70
C VAL A 13 -2.00 -7.69 -17.47
N LYS A 14 -2.45 -7.52 -18.72
CA LYS A 14 -2.86 -8.64 -19.57
C LYS A 14 -1.72 -9.61 -19.85
N MET A 15 -0.52 -9.11 -20.15
CA MET A 15 0.66 -9.97 -20.36
C MET A 15 0.99 -10.84 -19.14
N ILE A 16 0.91 -10.27 -17.93
CA ILE A 16 1.13 -11.02 -16.69
C ILE A 16 0.03 -12.08 -16.52
N PHE A 17 -1.24 -11.69 -16.71
CA PHE A 17 -2.37 -12.59 -16.57
C PHE A 17 -2.31 -13.75 -17.57
N ASP A 18 -1.93 -13.49 -18.81
CA ASP A 18 -1.82 -14.52 -19.86
C ASP A 18 -0.65 -15.47 -19.60
N TYR A 19 0.46 -14.94 -19.01
CA TYR A 19 1.60 -15.77 -18.61
C TYR A 19 1.25 -16.70 -17.45
N LYS A 20 0.52 -16.18 -16.44
CA LYS A 20 0.14 -16.94 -15.23
C LYS A 20 -1.12 -16.37 -14.59
N ASN A 21 -2.28 -16.97 -14.88
CA ASN A 21 -3.59 -16.46 -14.48
C ASN A 21 -3.98 -16.70 -13.01
N ASP A 22 -3.23 -17.53 -12.28
CA ASP A 22 -3.44 -17.81 -10.85
C ASP A 22 -2.72 -16.79 -9.93
N ILE A 23 -1.90 -15.88 -10.48
CA ILE A 23 -1.30 -14.80 -9.71
C ILE A 23 -2.39 -13.88 -9.13
N ASP A 24 -2.26 -13.55 -7.85
CA ASP A 24 -3.07 -12.50 -7.20
C ASP A 24 -2.57 -11.12 -7.61
N LEU A 25 -2.96 -10.69 -8.80
CA LEU A 25 -2.54 -9.43 -9.39
C LEU A 25 -3.30 -8.26 -8.78
N ALA A 26 -2.57 -7.31 -8.22
CA ALA A 26 -3.11 -6.12 -7.57
C ALA A 26 -2.42 -4.85 -8.05
N LEU A 27 -3.15 -3.75 -7.96
CA LEU A 27 -2.65 -2.40 -8.22
C LEU A 27 -2.86 -1.54 -6.98
N THR A 28 -1.93 -0.60 -6.72
CA THR A 28 -2.12 0.47 -5.72
C THR A 28 -2.13 1.81 -6.45
N THR A 29 -3.13 2.66 -6.19
CA THR A 29 -3.35 3.92 -6.90
C THR A 29 -3.93 4.99 -5.98
N ASN A 30 -3.73 6.25 -6.34
CA ASN A 30 -4.44 7.38 -5.71
C ASN A 30 -5.90 7.52 -6.17
N GLY A 31 -6.36 6.69 -7.10
CA GLY A 31 -7.75 6.65 -7.55
C GLY A 31 -8.14 7.69 -8.59
N TYR A 32 -7.35 8.72 -8.82
CA TYR A 32 -7.72 9.87 -9.66
C TYR A 32 -8.03 9.50 -11.12
N LEU A 33 -7.31 8.56 -11.69
CA LEU A 33 -7.49 8.13 -13.09
C LEU A 33 -8.38 6.89 -13.25
N LEU A 34 -8.85 6.30 -12.14
CA LEU A 34 -9.68 5.10 -12.15
C LEU A 34 -10.98 5.23 -12.94
N PRO A 35 -11.70 6.37 -12.97
CA PRO A 35 -12.93 6.47 -13.74
C PRO A 35 -12.78 6.08 -15.21
N LYS A 36 -11.56 6.23 -15.76
CA LYS A 36 -11.26 5.89 -17.16
C LYS A 36 -10.54 4.54 -17.33
N ALA A 37 -10.02 3.97 -16.25
CA ALA A 37 -9.12 2.83 -16.31
C ALA A 37 -9.70 1.54 -15.70
N ALA A 38 -10.64 1.63 -14.77
CA ALA A 38 -11.10 0.51 -13.98
C ALA A 38 -11.58 -0.69 -14.81
N GLN A 39 -12.48 -0.45 -15.78
CA GLN A 39 -13.00 -1.52 -16.64
C GLN A 39 -11.90 -2.17 -17.48
N LYS A 40 -11.02 -1.38 -18.09
CA LYS A 40 -9.91 -1.91 -18.92
C LYS A 40 -8.96 -2.79 -18.10
N LEU A 41 -8.66 -2.38 -16.87
CA LEU A 41 -7.80 -3.16 -15.96
C LEU A 41 -8.48 -4.47 -15.53
N LYS A 42 -9.79 -4.43 -15.27
CA LYS A 42 -10.57 -5.64 -14.98
C LYS A 42 -10.55 -6.61 -16.15
N ASP A 43 -10.83 -6.13 -17.36
CA ASP A 43 -10.84 -6.93 -18.58
C ASP A 43 -9.45 -7.52 -18.90
N ALA A 44 -8.39 -6.80 -18.50
CA ALA A 44 -7.00 -7.26 -18.60
C ALA A 44 -6.63 -8.35 -17.58
N GLY A 45 -7.49 -8.64 -16.59
CA GLY A 45 -7.26 -9.68 -15.58
C GLY A 45 -6.85 -9.19 -14.20
N LEU A 46 -6.91 -7.86 -13.92
CA LEU A 46 -6.70 -7.35 -12.58
C LEU A 46 -7.77 -7.90 -11.63
N LYS A 47 -7.36 -8.43 -10.47
CA LYS A 47 -8.29 -9.04 -9.52
C LYS A 47 -8.73 -8.11 -8.42
N ARG A 48 -7.83 -7.26 -7.96
CA ARG A 48 -8.07 -6.35 -6.84
C ARG A 48 -7.28 -5.06 -6.97
N ILE A 49 -7.75 -4.04 -6.26
CA ILE A 49 -7.12 -2.72 -6.27
C ILE A 49 -7.04 -2.15 -4.85
N ASN A 50 -5.92 -1.53 -4.54
CA ASN A 50 -5.76 -0.75 -3.32
C ASN A 50 -5.85 0.72 -3.71
N ILE A 51 -6.71 1.48 -3.04
CA ILE A 51 -6.92 2.90 -3.32
C ILE A 51 -6.57 3.69 -2.08
N SER A 52 -5.75 4.72 -2.23
CA SER A 52 -5.43 5.64 -1.15
C SER A 52 -6.60 6.62 -0.95
N LEU A 53 -7.14 6.66 0.27
CA LEU A 53 -8.20 7.59 0.68
C LEU A 53 -7.97 7.96 2.15
N ASP A 54 -7.39 9.12 2.36
CA ASP A 54 -6.96 9.56 3.69
C ASP A 54 -8.03 10.37 4.44
N SER A 55 -9.06 10.87 3.75
CA SER A 55 -10.17 11.62 4.32
C SER A 55 -11.34 11.67 3.36
N LEU A 56 -12.56 11.74 3.92
CA LEU A 56 -13.82 12.06 3.21
C LEU A 56 -14.21 13.52 3.37
N ASN A 57 -13.48 14.28 4.18
CA ASN A 57 -13.66 15.72 4.29
C ASN A 57 -12.95 16.43 3.13
N PRO A 58 -13.66 17.21 2.27
CA PRO A 58 -13.05 17.82 1.09
C PRO A 58 -11.88 18.74 1.41
N THR A 59 -11.94 19.49 2.51
CA THR A 59 -10.86 20.40 2.93
C THR A 59 -9.61 19.62 3.34
N THR A 60 -9.78 18.57 4.16
CA THR A 60 -8.69 17.72 4.61
C THR A 60 -8.07 16.96 3.43
N ALA A 61 -8.92 16.36 2.59
CA ALA A 61 -8.47 15.64 1.40
C ALA A 61 -7.67 16.56 0.44
N ALA A 62 -8.17 17.77 0.18
CA ALA A 62 -7.48 18.74 -0.66
C ALA A 62 -6.15 19.20 -0.05
N LYS A 63 -6.06 19.35 1.28
CA LYS A 63 -4.83 19.69 1.99
C LYS A 63 -3.77 18.60 1.84
N ILE A 64 -4.16 17.33 1.98
CA ILE A 64 -3.24 16.18 1.85
C ILE A 64 -2.80 16.01 0.40
N ALA A 65 -3.74 15.98 -0.53
CA ALA A 65 -3.47 15.78 -1.95
C ALA A 65 -2.87 17.02 -2.64
N GLN A 66 -2.86 18.18 -1.98
CA GLN A 66 -2.49 19.49 -2.54
C GLN A 66 -3.32 19.86 -3.78
N LYS A 67 -4.50 19.29 -3.91
CA LYS A 67 -5.43 19.48 -5.02
C LYS A 67 -6.82 19.01 -4.61
N ASP A 68 -7.84 19.70 -5.07
CA ASP A 68 -9.23 19.27 -4.89
C ASP A 68 -9.54 18.11 -5.87
N ILE A 69 -9.50 16.88 -5.36
CA ILE A 69 -9.65 15.65 -6.15
C ILE A 69 -10.63 14.64 -5.53
N LEU A 70 -11.20 14.92 -4.37
CA LEU A 70 -11.97 13.93 -3.62
C LEU A 70 -13.12 13.34 -4.44
N GLU A 71 -13.94 14.18 -5.08
CA GLU A 71 -15.05 13.73 -5.92
C GLU A 71 -14.59 12.82 -7.07
N THR A 72 -13.44 13.13 -7.67
CA THR A 72 -12.86 12.30 -8.73
C THR A 72 -12.38 10.95 -8.18
N VAL A 73 -11.78 10.94 -6.99
CA VAL A 73 -11.34 9.69 -6.32
C VAL A 73 -12.55 8.82 -5.95
N LEU A 74 -13.60 9.41 -5.38
CA LEU A 74 -14.84 8.70 -5.06
C LEU A 74 -15.51 8.13 -6.31
N SER A 75 -15.55 8.89 -7.40
CA SER A 75 -15.99 8.39 -8.71
C SER A 75 -15.12 7.25 -9.22
N GLY A 76 -13.81 7.30 -8.96
CA GLY A 76 -12.87 6.23 -9.29
C GLY A 76 -13.09 4.96 -8.48
N ILE A 77 -13.39 5.09 -7.19
CA ILE A 77 -13.77 3.98 -6.31
C ILE A 77 -15.05 3.32 -6.84
N GLN A 78 -16.07 4.12 -7.18
CA GLN A 78 -17.32 3.59 -7.74
C GLN A 78 -17.09 2.88 -9.08
N ALA A 79 -16.26 3.44 -9.98
CA ALA A 79 -15.93 2.79 -11.23
C ALA A 79 -15.19 1.45 -11.05
N ALA A 80 -14.35 1.33 -10.02
CA ALA A 80 -13.68 0.08 -9.66
C ALA A 80 -14.67 -0.97 -9.13
N ASP A 81 -15.65 -0.52 -8.33
CA ASP A 81 -16.72 -1.37 -7.80
C ASP A 81 -17.63 -1.88 -8.92
N ASP A 82 -18.10 -0.98 -9.79
CA ASP A 82 -18.93 -1.30 -10.96
C ASP A 82 -18.22 -2.30 -11.90
N ALA A 83 -16.91 -2.19 -12.05
CA ALA A 83 -16.10 -3.15 -12.80
C ALA A 83 -15.92 -4.50 -12.07
N GLY A 84 -16.35 -4.64 -10.82
CA GLY A 84 -16.22 -5.86 -10.02
C GLY A 84 -14.78 -6.14 -9.57
N LEU A 85 -13.97 -5.11 -9.35
CA LEU A 85 -12.67 -5.23 -8.70
C LEU A 85 -12.84 -5.35 -7.18
N LYS A 86 -12.08 -6.23 -6.54
CA LYS A 86 -12.03 -6.26 -5.07
C LYS A 86 -11.28 -5.02 -4.56
N ILE A 87 -11.95 -4.18 -3.80
CA ILE A 87 -11.41 -2.90 -3.32
C ILE A 87 -10.83 -3.04 -1.92
N LYS A 88 -9.64 -2.47 -1.72
CA LYS A 88 -9.07 -2.18 -0.42
C LYS A 88 -8.74 -0.69 -0.34
N ILE A 89 -9.21 -0.04 0.70
CA ILE A 89 -8.88 1.36 1.00
C ILE A 89 -7.68 1.39 1.94
N ASN A 90 -6.68 2.20 1.61
CA ASN A 90 -5.55 2.51 2.48
C ASN A 90 -5.69 3.94 2.98
N CYS A 91 -5.55 4.13 4.28
CA CYS A 91 -5.56 5.42 4.94
C CYS A 91 -4.32 5.52 5.83
N VAL A 92 -3.62 6.65 5.76
CA VAL A 92 -2.49 7.00 6.63
C VAL A 92 -2.92 8.11 7.58
N PRO A 93 -3.30 7.80 8.82
CA PRO A 93 -3.74 8.83 9.78
C PRO A 93 -2.56 9.67 10.27
N ILE A 94 -2.67 10.99 10.15
CA ILE A 94 -1.67 11.99 10.54
C ILE A 94 -2.27 12.90 11.60
N LYS A 95 -1.60 13.04 12.76
CA LYS A 95 -2.05 13.85 13.90
C LYS A 95 -2.30 15.31 13.50
N GLY A 96 -3.46 15.84 13.87
CA GLY A 96 -3.87 17.21 13.59
C GLY A 96 -4.13 17.50 12.10
N ILE A 97 -4.24 16.48 11.26
CA ILE A 97 -4.58 16.60 9.84
C ILE A 97 -5.84 15.80 9.53
N ASN A 98 -5.79 14.47 9.59
CA ASN A 98 -6.90 13.56 9.28
C ASN A 98 -7.13 12.48 10.36
N ASP A 99 -6.54 12.63 11.52
CA ASP A 99 -6.76 11.74 12.67
C ASP A 99 -8.23 11.70 13.11
N ILE A 100 -8.94 12.82 12.97
CA ILE A 100 -10.39 12.90 13.24
C ILE A 100 -11.26 12.18 12.19
N ASP A 101 -10.73 11.92 11.00
CA ASP A 101 -11.46 11.33 9.87
C ASP A 101 -11.39 9.78 9.86
N VAL A 102 -10.65 9.17 10.81
CA VAL A 102 -10.46 7.70 10.89
C VAL A 102 -11.79 6.95 10.94
N LEU A 103 -12.74 7.42 11.76
CA LEU A 103 -14.07 6.81 11.86
C LEU A 103 -14.87 6.99 10.57
N ASP A 104 -14.82 8.14 9.94
CA ASP A 104 -15.58 8.41 8.71
C ASP A 104 -15.11 7.50 7.58
N VAL A 105 -13.78 7.29 7.44
CA VAL A 105 -13.21 6.35 6.45
C VAL A 105 -13.61 4.91 6.79
N LEU A 106 -13.60 4.52 8.07
CA LEU A 106 -14.06 3.19 8.52
C LEU A 106 -15.53 2.96 8.14
N GLU A 107 -16.41 3.93 8.46
CA GLU A 107 -17.85 3.84 8.19
C GLU A 107 -18.13 3.76 6.69
N PHE A 108 -17.48 4.59 5.90
CA PHE A 108 -17.59 4.55 4.45
C PHE A 108 -17.25 3.15 3.91
N CYS A 109 -16.13 2.60 4.35
CA CYS A 109 -15.72 1.27 3.91
C CYS A 109 -16.69 0.18 4.38
N LYS A 110 -17.22 0.31 5.61
CA LYS A 110 -18.20 -0.62 6.16
C LYS A 110 -19.51 -0.59 5.39
N GLU A 111 -20.03 0.61 5.09
CA GLU A 111 -21.25 0.79 4.29
C GLU A 111 -21.13 0.19 2.89
N LYS A 112 -19.98 0.36 2.26
CA LYS A 112 -19.68 -0.14 0.91
C LYS A 112 -19.22 -1.60 0.87
N GLY A 113 -18.90 -2.22 2.00
CA GLY A 113 -18.34 -3.56 2.06
C GLY A 113 -16.87 -3.64 1.59
N TYR A 114 -16.13 -2.53 1.62
CA TYR A 114 -14.73 -2.49 1.25
C TYR A 114 -13.82 -2.83 2.45
N VAL A 115 -12.68 -3.44 2.19
CA VAL A 115 -11.67 -3.64 3.23
C VAL A 115 -10.91 -2.33 3.46
N VAL A 116 -10.88 -1.84 4.70
CA VAL A 116 -10.05 -0.70 5.09
C VAL A 116 -8.77 -1.15 5.78
N ARG A 117 -7.66 -0.47 5.49
CA ARG A 117 -6.38 -0.66 6.18
C ARG A 117 -5.83 0.70 6.58
N PHE A 118 -5.67 0.90 7.87
CA PHE A 118 -4.94 2.04 8.42
C PHE A 118 -3.45 1.69 8.46
N ILE A 119 -2.62 2.62 8.04
CA ILE A 119 -1.17 2.40 7.96
C ILE A 119 -0.51 3.40 8.89
N GLU A 120 0.28 2.94 9.85
CA GLU A 120 1.09 3.83 10.66
C GLU A 120 2.01 4.66 9.76
N PHE A 121 2.07 5.96 10.05
CA PHE A 121 2.91 6.87 9.28
C PHE A 121 4.38 6.48 9.40
N MET A 122 5.04 6.37 8.28
CA MET A 122 6.43 5.99 8.20
C MET A 122 7.28 7.24 7.98
N GLU A 123 8.01 7.66 9.01
CA GLU A 123 8.92 8.79 8.88
C GLU A 123 10.05 8.46 7.90
N ASN A 124 10.36 9.38 7.02
CA ASN A 124 11.50 9.34 6.12
C ASN A 124 12.01 10.76 5.86
N ASN A 125 13.17 10.88 5.21
CA ASN A 125 13.81 12.18 4.92
C ASN A 125 12.97 13.09 4.00
N HIS A 126 11.88 12.58 3.40
CA HIS A 126 10.93 13.32 2.56
C HIS A 126 9.62 13.63 3.29
N ALA A 127 9.46 13.20 4.54
CA ALA A 127 8.32 13.59 5.35
C ALA A 127 8.40 15.09 5.63
N LYS A 128 7.26 15.79 5.54
CA LYS A 128 7.21 17.23 5.90
C LYS A 128 7.58 17.37 7.38
N ASP A 129 8.45 18.33 7.67
CA ASP A 129 8.95 18.61 9.00
C ASP A 129 7.85 18.60 10.06
N GLY A 130 8.00 17.75 11.05
CA GLY A 130 7.13 17.68 12.22
C GLY A 130 5.81 16.92 12.04
N ALA A 131 5.51 16.35 10.89
CA ALA A 131 4.35 15.49 10.73
C ALA A 131 4.51 14.20 11.55
N LYS A 132 3.55 13.92 12.44
CA LYS A 132 3.51 12.68 13.24
C LYS A 132 2.26 11.90 12.88
N GLY A 133 2.41 10.61 12.64
CA GLY A 133 1.28 9.73 12.44
C GLY A 133 0.65 9.24 13.73
N LEU A 134 -0.50 8.61 13.60
CA LEU A 134 -1.06 7.78 14.67
C LEU A 134 -0.35 6.42 14.67
N ASN A 135 -0.05 5.92 15.86
CA ASN A 135 0.35 4.53 16.03
C ASN A 135 -0.90 3.61 16.11
N SER A 136 -0.66 2.31 16.10
CA SER A 136 -1.72 1.30 16.12
C SER A 136 -2.64 1.41 17.34
N ASP A 137 -2.11 1.74 18.51
CA ASP A 137 -2.91 1.84 19.73
C ASP A 137 -3.82 3.07 19.69
N GLU A 138 -3.31 4.21 19.23
CA GLU A 138 -4.09 5.42 19.02
C GLU A 138 -5.22 5.23 17.97
N ILE A 139 -4.94 4.50 16.89
CA ILE A 139 -5.95 4.16 15.88
C ILE A 139 -7.04 3.29 16.51
N LYS A 140 -6.66 2.28 17.29
CA LYS A 140 -7.60 1.40 18.01
C LYS A 140 -8.42 2.16 19.04
N GLU A 141 -7.83 3.09 19.78
CA GLU A 141 -8.53 3.96 20.73
C GLU A 141 -9.61 4.80 20.03
N ILE A 142 -9.30 5.42 18.88
CA ILE A 142 -10.29 6.17 18.10
C ILE A 142 -11.43 5.25 17.66
N ILE A 143 -11.12 4.07 17.11
CA ILE A 143 -12.14 3.11 16.66
C ILE A 143 -12.99 2.63 17.85
N ALA A 144 -12.38 2.41 19.02
CA ALA A 144 -13.06 1.97 20.23
C ALA A 144 -14.06 3.01 20.78
N THR A 145 -13.94 4.29 20.44
CA THR A 145 -14.94 5.31 20.83
C THR A 145 -16.34 4.99 20.29
N LYS A 146 -16.42 4.33 19.13
CA LYS A 146 -17.69 3.93 18.51
C LYS A 146 -17.91 2.42 18.56
N TYR A 147 -16.86 1.64 18.46
CA TYR A 147 -16.86 0.17 18.44
C TYR A 147 -15.98 -0.37 19.57
N PRO A 148 -16.45 -0.37 20.82
CA PRO A 148 -15.62 -0.72 21.98
C PRO A 148 -15.19 -2.19 22.00
N ASN A 149 -15.94 -3.06 21.32
CA ASN A 149 -15.70 -4.51 21.31
C ASN A 149 -15.32 -4.97 19.91
N PHE A 150 -14.02 -5.13 19.68
CA PHE A 150 -13.50 -5.80 18.49
C PHE A 150 -12.43 -6.83 18.90
N LYS A 151 -12.29 -7.86 18.11
CA LYS A 151 -11.35 -8.95 18.39
C LYS A 151 -10.29 -9.06 17.31
N VAL A 152 -9.11 -9.52 17.70
CA VAL A 152 -8.03 -9.83 16.78
C VAL A 152 -8.42 -11.01 15.90
N VAL A 153 -8.28 -10.87 14.59
CA VAL A 153 -8.41 -11.98 13.64
C VAL A 153 -7.04 -12.67 13.52
N PRO A 154 -6.98 -14.01 13.53
CA PRO A 154 -5.74 -14.72 13.28
C PRO A 154 -5.05 -14.23 12.02
N ARG A 155 -3.75 -13.92 12.11
CA ARG A 155 -3.00 -13.33 11.01
C ARG A 155 -2.78 -14.36 9.90
N ASP A 156 -3.17 -14.01 8.69
CA ASP A 156 -2.65 -14.65 7.49
C ASP A 156 -1.18 -14.23 7.32
N THR A 157 -0.28 -15.19 7.25
CA THR A 157 1.17 -14.97 7.17
C THR A 157 1.61 -14.14 5.98
N SER A 158 0.79 -14.01 4.94
CA SER A 158 1.08 -13.22 3.75
C SER A 158 0.66 -11.73 3.87
N SER A 159 -0.25 -11.41 4.79
CA SER A 159 -0.78 -10.06 4.95
C SER A 159 0.17 -9.15 5.73
N PRO A 160 0.44 -7.90 5.25
CA PRO A 160 1.16 -6.92 6.05
C PRO A 160 0.32 -6.34 7.20
N ALA A 161 -1.02 -6.49 7.13
CA ALA A 161 -1.94 -5.93 8.11
C ALA A 161 -2.33 -6.98 9.16
N GLN A 162 -2.38 -6.56 10.41
CA GLN A 162 -3.15 -7.25 11.44
C GLN A 162 -4.61 -6.85 11.27
N TYR A 163 -5.51 -7.83 11.15
CA TYR A 163 -6.94 -7.59 11.04
C TYR A 163 -7.63 -7.70 12.38
N TYR A 164 -8.68 -6.90 12.54
CA TYR A 164 -9.58 -6.87 13.68
C TYR A 164 -11.02 -6.97 13.16
N GLU A 165 -11.89 -7.65 13.90
CA GLU A 165 -13.28 -7.87 13.54
C GLU A 165 -14.19 -7.20 14.56
N LEU A 166 -15.09 -6.35 14.07
CA LEU A 166 -16.16 -5.71 14.84
C LEU A 166 -17.25 -6.71 15.21
N GLU A 167 -18.15 -6.36 16.13
CA GLU A 167 -19.25 -7.22 16.58
C GLU A 167 -20.19 -7.66 15.44
N ASP A 168 -20.33 -6.85 14.41
CA ASP A 168 -21.16 -7.14 13.24
C ASP A 168 -20.44 -7.95 12.15
N GLY A 169 -19.20 -8.37 12.41
CA GLY A 169 -18.39 -9.17 11.48
C GLY A 169 -17.58 -8.34 10.48
N PHE A 170 -17.72 -7.00 10.47
CA PHE A 170 -16.88 -6.16 9.60
C PHE A 170 -15.43 -6.19 10.06
N GLN A 171 -14.49 -6.26 9.11
CA GLN A 171 -13.07 -6.33 9.41
C GLN A 171 -12.31 -5.10 8.91
N PHE A 172 -11.45 -4.57 9.77
CA PHE A 172 -10.48 -3.54 9.42
C PHE A 172 -9.05 -4.03 9.70
N GLY A 173 -8.08 -3.51 8.97
CA GLY A 173 -6.67 -3.88 9.14
C GLY A 173 -5.84 -2.71 9.65
N ILE A 174 -4.77 -3.00 10.39
CA ILE A 174 -3.73 -2.04 10.74
C ILE A 174 -2.39 -2.58 10.26
N ILE A 175 -1.65 -1.76 9.52
CA ILE A 175 -0.28 -2.06 9.09
C ILE A 175 0.66 -1.33 10.06
N GLU A 176 1.45 -2.11 10.79
CA GLU A 176 2.31 -1.66 11.89
C GLU A 176 3.79 -1.88 11.53
N PRO A 177 4.38 -1.06 10.63
CA PRO A 177 5.74 -1.28 10.14
C PRO A 177 6.81 -1.12 11.23
N HIS A 178 6.48 -0.49 12.35
CA HIS A 178 7.37 -0.27 13.48
C HIS A 178 7.42 -1.45 14.47
N LYS A 179 6.55 -2.44 14.34
CA LYS A 179 6.58 -3.64 15.20
C LYS A 179 7.73 -4.58 14.83
N ASP A 180 8.38 -5.13 15.83
CA ASP A 180 9.56 -6.02 15.67
C ASP A 180 9.28 -7.26 14.82
N ASP A 181 8.09 -7.84 14.92
CA ASP A 181 7.70 -9.05 14.18
C ASP A 181 7.23 -8.77 12.75
N PHE A 182 7.00 -7.50 12.38
CA PHE A 182 6.57 -7.11 11.03
C PHE A 182 7.58 -7.54 9.95
N CYS A 183 8.86 -7.37 10.23
CA CYS A 183 9.94 -7.72 9.31
C CYS A 183 10.22 -9.21 9.26
N ALA A 184 10.11 -9.92 10.38
CA ALA A 184 10.35 -11.37 10.45
C ALA A 184 9.42 -12.18 9.53
N GLN A 185 8.20 -11.69 9.32
CA GLN A 185 7.19 -12.33 8.45
C GLN A 185 7.13 -11.73 7.04
N CYS A 186 8.01 -10.77 6.72
CA CYS A 186 7.97 -10.07 5.44
C CYS A 186 8.57 -10.90 4.32
N ASN A 187 7.75 -11.34 3.37
CA ASN A 187 8.13 -12.09 2.17
C ASN A 187 8.21 -11.23 0.89
N ARG A 188 8.26 -9.89 1.02
CA ARG A 188 8.18 -8.97 -0.11
C ARG A 188 9.56 -8.55 -0.59
N ILE A 189 9.70 -8.44 -1.90
CA ILE A 189 10.77 -7.72 -2.60
C ILE A 189 10.13 -6.73 -3.56
N ARG A 190 10.87 -5.74 -4.01
CA ARG A 190 10.37 -4.72 -4.93
C ARG A 190 11.25 -4.63 -6.16
N LEU A 191 10.63 -4.37 -7.29
CA LEU A 191 11.31 -3.98 -8.52
C LEU A 191 10.92 -2.54 -8.85
N THR A 192 11.91 -1.65 -8.95
CA THR A 192 11.67 -0.25 -9.32
C THR A 192 11.46 -0.10 -10.82
N ALA A 193 10.92 1.05 -11.24
CA ALA A 193 10.76 1.38 -12.65
C ALA A 193 12.10 1.45 -13.42
N GLU A 194 13.19 1.75 -12.71
CA GLU A 194 14.55 1.81 -13.27
C GLU A 194 15.21 0.42 -13.40
N GLY A 195 14.57 -0.64 -12.87
CA GLY A 195 15.08 -2.00 -12.95
C GLY A 195 15.96 -2.42 -11.78
N PHE A 196 15.78 -1.81 -10.59
CA PHE A 196 16.47 -2.23 -9.38
C PHE A 196 15.59 -3.15 -8.53
N LEU A 197 16.13 -4.27 -8.11
CA LEU A 197 15.56 -5.14 -7.08
C LEU A 197 15.98 -4.64 -5.70
N ILE A 198 15.00 -4.43 -4.82
CA ILE A 198 15.16 -3.92 -3.46
C ILE A 198 14.61 -4.96 -2.48
N PRO A 199 15.42 -5.44 -1.51
CA PRO A 199 14.98 -6.43 -0.53
C PRO A 199 14.02 -5.85 0.51
N CYS A 200 14.17 -4.56 0.84
CA CYS A 200 13.38 -3.86 1.85
C CYS A 200 13.12 -2.40 1.45
N LEU A 201 11.96 -1.86 1.86
CA LEU A 201 11.59 -0.47 1.61
C LEU A 201 12.52 0.53 2.30
N TYR A 202 13.10 0.14 3.43
CA TYR A 202 13.86 1.01 4.34
C TYR A 202 15.36 1.06 4.10
N PHE A 203 15.91 0.13 3.32
CA PHE A 203 17.35 0.03 3.13
C PHE A 203 17.76 0.52 1.74
N GLU A 204 18.96 1.09 1.66
CA GLU A 204 19.55 1.53 0.40
C GLU A 204 19.98 0.38 -0.51
N ASP A 205 20.10 -0.84 0.04
CA ASP A 205 20.50 -2.00 -0.71
C ASP A 205 19.61 -2.23 -1.93
N ALA A 206 20.23 -2.23 -3.09
CA ALA A 206 19.57 -2.49 -4.36
C ALA A 206 20.54 -3.10 -5.36
N MET A 207 20.02 -3.97 -6.21
CA MET A 207 20.80 -4.54 -7.32
C MET A 207 20.04 -4.33 -8.64
N SER A 208 20.74 -3.83 -9.65
CA SER A 208 20.17 -3.73 -10.99
C SER A 208 20.00 -5.12 -11.60
N ILE A 209 18.80 -5.39 -12.12
CA ILE A 209 18.50 -6.57 -12.92
C ILE A 209 18.35 -6.21 -14.40
N LYS A 210 18.47 -4.92 -14.72
CA LYS A 210 18.13 -4.35 -16.02
C LYS A 210 18.92 -4.99 -17.16
N ASP A 211 20.24 -5.05 -17.02
CA ASP A 211 21.11 -5.53 -18.09
C ASP A 211 20.87 -7.02 -18.37
N ALA A 212 20.71 -7.83 -17.31
CA ALA A 212 20.39 -9.25 -17.44
C ALA A 212 19.05 -9.47 -18.16
N VAL A 213 18.02 -8.67 -17.84
CA VAL A 213 16.71 -8.75 -18.49
C VAL A 213 16.78 -8.28 -19.95
N GLN A 214 17.47 -7.16 -20.22
CA GLN A 214 17.58 -6.61 -21.58
C GLN A 214 18.38 -7.50 -22.53
N SER A 215 19.39 -8.21 -22.01
CA SER A 215 20.18 -9.19 -22.75
C SER A 215 19.53 -10.59 -22.81
N ASN A 216 18.35 -10.75 -22.20
CA ASN A 216 17.66 -12.05 -22.05
C ASN A 216 18.54 -13.12 -21.36
N ASN A 217 19.44 -12.69 -20.46
CA ASN A 217 20.28 -13.57 -19.65
C ASN A 217 19.52 -13.99 -18.38
N ILE A 218 18.71 -15.05 -18.50
CA ILE A 218 17.83 -15.53 -17.43
C ILE A 218 18.64 -16.03 -16.23
N ASP A 219 19.77 -16.72 -16.48
CA ASP A 219 20.61 -17.28 -15.40
C ASP A 219 21.20 -16.17 -14.51
N GLU A 220 21.67 -15.10 -15.11
CA GLU A 220 22.16 -13.93 -14.40
C GLU A 220 21.02 -13.22 -13.63
N ALA A 221 19.85 -13.04 -14.26
CA ALA A 221 18.68 -12.46 -13.62
C ALA A 221 18.26 -13.26 -12.37
N VAL A 222 18.26 -14.59 -12.47
CA VAL A 222 17.96 -15.49 -11.34
C VAL A 222 19.04 -15.40 -10.26
N ALA A 223 20.32 -15.31 -10.63
CA ALA A 223 21.42 -15.16 -9.68
C ALA A 223 21.31 -13.87 -8.89
N ILE A 224 20.99 -12.74 -9.56
CA ILE A 224 20.75 -11.44 -8.92
C ILE A 224 19.55 -11.53 -7.96
N LEU A 225 18.43 -12.12 -8.39
CA LEU A 225 17.26 -12.31 -7.55
C LEU A 225 17.57 -13.10 -6.27
N LYS A 226 18.29 -14.22 -6.40
CA LYS A 226 18.71 -15.04 -5.26
C LYS A 226 19.60 -14.25 -4.29
N LYS A 227 20.53 -13.44 -4.82
CA LYS A 227 21.41 -12.61 -4.00
C LYS A 227 20.63 -11.54 -3.23
N VAL A 228 19.67 -10.88 -3.86
CA VAL A 228 18.78 -9.91 -3.20
C VAL A 228 17.94 -10.57 -2.11
N LEU A 229 17.41 -11.77 -2.36
CA LEU A 229 16.65 -12.53 -1.37
C LEU A 229 17.51 -12.94 -0.17
N ALA A 230 18.73 -13.40 -0.41
CA ALA A 230 19.67 -13.77 0.65
C ALA A 230 20.12 -12.57 1.50
N GLY A 231 20.18 -11.38 0.90
CA GLY A 231 20.51 -10.14 1.59
C GLY A 231 19.31 -9.47 2.30
N LYS A 232 18.12 -10.10 2.30
CA LYS A 232 16.94 -9.52 2.93
C LYS A 232 17.11 -9.45 4.45
N PRO A 233 16.99 -8.26 5.09
CA PRO A 233 17.13 -8.12 6.53
C PRO A 233 16.00 -8.82 7.27
N GLU A 234 16.33 -9.53 8.35
CA GLU A 234 15.36 -10.22 9.22
C GLU A 234 14.63 -9.25 10.16
N LYS A 235 15.23 -8.09 10.45
CA LYS A 235 14.67 -7.07 11.34
C LYS A 235 14.81 -5.69 10.72
N ASN A 236 13.86 -4.81 11.02
CA ASN A 236 14.05 -3.39 10.78
C ASN A 236 15.01 -2.81 11.85
N LYS A 237 15.66 -1.71 11.52
CA LYS A 237 16.57 -1.02 12.42
C LYS A 237 15.99 0.30 12.96
N TRP A 238 14.66 0.40 13.06
CA TRP A 238 13.99 1.60 13.56
C TRP A 238 14.39 2.03 14.96
N SER A 239 14.85 1.08 15.78
CA SER A 239 15.31 1.33 17.16
C SER A 239 16.77 1.76 17.25
N VAL A 240 17.52 1.71 16.16
CA VAL A 240 18.92 2.11 16.10
C VAL A 240 18.97 3.52 15.51
N GLN A 241 19.30 4.51 16.31
CA GLN A 241 19.38 5.94 15.99
C GLN A 241 20.52 6.30 15.02
N ASP A 242 20.82 5.46 14.04
CA ASP A 242 21.79 5.77 13.01
C ASP A 242 21.06 6.24 11.74
N ASP A 243 20.92 7.57 11.60
CA ASP A 243 20.30 8.26 10.45
C ASP A 243 20.92 7.86 9.08
N ASN A 244 22.04 7.17 9.08
CA ASN A 244 22.78 6.78 7.87
C ASN A 244 22.27 5.49 7.20
N GLU A 245 21.36 4.75 7.82
CA GLU A 245 20.87 3.48 7.28
C GLU A 245 19.43 3.56 6.74
N VAL A 246 18.74 4.68 6.92
CA VAL A 246 17.39 4.89 6.36
C VAL A 246 17.52 5.27 4.90
N SER A 247 16.76 4.58 4.04
CA SER A 247 16.77 4.86 2.61
C SER A 247 16.46 6.33 2.31
N SER A 248 17.30 6.98 1.53
CA SER A 248 17.06 8.32 0.98
C SER A 248 15.99 8.31 -0.12
N ARG A 249 15.56 7.12 -0.57
CA ARG A 249 14.52 6.97 -1.58
C ARG A 249 13.16 7.37 -1.05
N ALA A 250 12.46 8.19 -1.80
CA ALA A 250 11.07 8.49 -1.50
C ALA A 250 10.20 7.23 -1.73
N PHE A 251 9.21 6.99 -0.88
CA PHE A 251 8.35 5.81 -0.98
C PHE A 251 7.64 5.69 -2.34
N TYR A 252 7.30 6.81 -2.98
CA TYR A 252 6.72 6.79 -4.32
C TYR A 252 7.64 6.22 -5.41
N GLN A 253 8.96 6.15 -5.17
CA GLN A 253 9.93 5.53 -6.10
C GLN A 253 9.96 4.01 -5.96
N THR A 254 9.54 3.50 -4.82
CA THR A 254 9.63 2.08 -4.45
C THR A 254 8.28 1.38 -4.36
N GLY A 255 7.19 2.06 -4.72
CA GLY A 255 5.86 1.49 -4.72
C GLY A 255 5.23 1.35 -3.32
N GLY A 256 5.61 2.22 -2.40
CA GLY A 256 5.03 2.35 -1.06
C GLY A 256 4.06 3.50 -0.98
#